data_b3d22e11e7b6f7a0777c250b8a6abd11
#
_entry.id   b3d22e11e7b6f7a0777c250b8a6abd11
#
_cell.length_a   1.000
_cell.length_b   1.000
_cell.length_c   1.000
_cell.angle_alpha   90.00
_cell.angle_beta   90.00
_cell.angle_gamma   90.00
#
_symmetry.space_group_name_H-M   'P 1'
#
loop_
_entity.id
_entity.type
_entity.pdbx_description
1 polymer ?
#
loop_
_entity_poly.entity_id
_entity_poly.type
_entity_poly.pdbx_seq_one_letter_code
_entity_poly.pdbx_strand_id
1 'polypeptide(L)'
;STLYASNDFNQMTNRLDFIIRSRGIGVFLSSPGMGKTTCLRKTLESLNPNRYVVIYICMTTITAIDFYRMLNDALGLEETTKKSQMFNQIQEELKRLTSENKMEVIIAVDEAQFLRKEVLREFIMLMNFDYDSKDYCTLIFVGQNEFLRTLRLKSLEPFRQRINMNYTFTGFNEEEVKNYVVSRLKSVNCRSDLFKEECYHTLYSLMNTSVRILNLLINKSLI
;
A
#
# COMPACT_ATOMS: atom_id res chain seq x y z
N SER A 1 0.25 12.08 16.23
CA SER A 1 1.14 12.99 15.49
C SER A 1 0.44 13.43 14.23
N THR A 2 0.39 14.74 13.99
CA THR A 2 -0.21 15.31 12.78
C THR A 2 0.58 14.84 11.56
N LEU A 3 -0.08 14.19 10.61
CA LEU A 3 0.54 13.74 9.38
C LEU A 3 0.73 14.94 8.44
N TYR A 4 1.93 15.08 7.87
CA TYR A 4 2.19 16.08 6.84
C TYR A 4 1.68 15.57 5.48
N ALA A 5 0.75 16.30 4.88
CA ALA A 5 0.18 15.96 3.59
C ALA A 5 1.08 16.49 2.45
N SER A 6 2.11 15.71 2.09
CA SER A 6 2.98 15.99 0.95
C SER A 6 2.25 15.80 -0.39
N ASN A 7 2.87 16.25 -1.48
CA ASN A 7 2.35 15.97 -2.81
C ASN A 7 2.17 14.46 -3.05
N ASP A 8 3.20 13.65 -2.76
CA ASP A 8 3.12 12.19 -2.89
C ASP A 8 2.00 11.57 -2.06
N PHE A 9 1.82 12.06 -0.80
CA PHE A 9 0.72 11.62 0.05
C PHE A 9 -0.64 11.91 -0.59
N ASN A 10 -0.86 13.12 -1.06
CA ASN A 10 -2.12 13.52 -1.70
C ASN A 10 -2.36 12.74 -3.00
N GLN A 11 -1.32 12.56 -3.82
CA GLN A 11 -1.38 11.80 -5.06
C GLN A 11 -1.73 10.32 -4.81
N MET A 12 -1.11 9.70 -3.80
CA MET A 12 -1.42 8.31 -3.45
C MET A 12 -2.83 8.18 -2.88
N THR A 13 -3.23 9.07 -1.97
CA THR A 13 -4.58 9.02 -1.36
C THR A 13 -5.66 9.13 -2.42
N ASN A 14 -5.55 10.11 -3.34
CA ASN A 14 -6.53 10.29 -4.42
C ASN A 14 -6.63 9.05 -5.33
N ARG A 15 -5.49 8.42 -5.62
CA ARG A 15 -5.45 7.20 -6.44
C ARG A 15 -5.97 5.97 -5.70
N LEU A 16 -5.72 5.88 -4.40
CA LEU A 16 -6.31 4.83 -3.56
C LEU A 16 -7.83 4.97 -3.52
N ASP A 17 -8.34 6.18 -3.31
CA ASP A 17 -9.79 6.43 -3.34
C ASP A 17 -10.41 6.06 -4.68
N PHE A 18 -9.73 6.37 -5.78
CA PHE A 18 -10.18 6.01 -7.12
C PHE A 18 -10.23 4.50 -7.31
N ILE A 19 -9.14 3.78 -7.02
CA ILE A 19 -9.07 2.33 -7.25
C ILE A 19 -10.01 1.55 -6.33
N ILE A 20 -10.24 2.02 -5.10
CA ILE A 20 -11.19 1.43 -4.16
C ILE A 20 -12.62 1.53 -4.73
N ARG A 21 -12.98 2.68 -5.32
CA ARG A 21 -14.33 2.88 -5.90
C ARG A 21 -14.53 2.16 -7.23
N SER A 22 -13.50 2.10 -8.08
CA SER A 22 -13.59 1.47 -9.40
C SER A 22 -13.37 -0.03 -9.37
N ARG A 23 -12.85 -0.57 -8.27
CA ARG A 23 -12.29 -1.91 -8.13
C ARG A 23 -11.17 -2.18 -9.14
N GLY A 24 -10.32 -3.12 -8.86
CA GLY A 24 -9.21 -3.46 -9.72
C GLY A 24 -7.87 -3.56 -8.98
N ILE A 25 -6.77 -3.40 -9.70
CA ILE A 25 -5.41 -3.56 -9.16
C ILE A 25 -4.67 -2.24 -9.15
N GLY A 26 -4.26 -1.78 -7.96
CA GLY A 26 -3.39 -0.61 -7.76
C GLY A 26 -1.99 -1.01 -7.31
N VAL A 27 -0.96 -0.36 -7.88
CA VAL A 27 0.45 -0.57 -7.52
C VAL A 27 1.09 0.76 -7.16
N PHE A 28 1.63 0.87 -5.94
CA PHE A 28 2.22 2.09 -5.39
C PHE A 28 3.65 1.81 -4.94
N LEU A 29 4.60 2.51 -5.53
CA LEU A 29 6.02 2.22 -5.36
C LEU A 29 6.78 3.44 -4.85
N SER A 30 7.84 3.19 -4.10
CA SER A 30 8.77 4.23 -3.67
C SER A 30 10.12 3.64 -3.28
N SER A 31 11.12 4.50 -3.12
CA SER A 31 12.31 4.18 -2.34
C SER A 31 11.95 3.97 -0.85
N PRO A 32 12.81 3.29 -0.08
CA PRO A 32 12.57 3.08 1.35
C PRO A 32 12.43 4.39 2.13
N GLY A 33 11.51 4.43 3.08
CA GLY A 33 11.37 5.56 4.01
C GLY A 33 10.64 6.79 3.47
N MET A 34 9.97 6.72 2.33
CA MET A 34 9.21 7.83 1.74
C MET A 34 7.77 7.97 2.26
N GLY A 35 7.31 7.10 3.16
CA GLY A 35 6.01 7.24 3.82
C GLY A 35 4.84 6.49 3.17
N LYS A 36 5.05 5.66 2.14
CA LYS A 36 3.99 4.90 1.46
C LYS A 36 3.13 4.04 2.38
N THR A 37 3.75 3.28 3.29
CA THR A 37 3.04 2.46 4.30
C THR A 37 2.16 3.31 5.21
N THR A 38 2.66 4.48 5.62
CA THR A 38 1.90 5.43 6.44
C THR A 38 0.68 5.95 5.69
N CYS A 39 0.84 6.30 4.41
CA CYS A 39 -0.25 6.74 3.55
C CYS A 39 -1.30 5.64 3.38
N LEU A 40 -0.87 4.41 3.04
CA LEU A 40 -1.75 3.26 2.89
C LEU A 40 -2.58 3.03 4.16
N ARG A 41 -1.93 2.91 5.33
CA ARG A 41 -2.62 2.65 6.60
C ARG A 41 -3.63 3.74 6.93
N LYS A 42 -3.25 5.01 6.80
CA LYS A 42 -4.17 6.12 7.05
C LYS A 42 -5.39 6.10 6.15
N THR A 43 -5.22 5.81 4.87
CA THR A 43 -6.35 5.68 3.94
C THR A 43 -7.25 4.51 4.35
N LEU A 44 -6.67 3.33 4.63
CA LEU A 44 -7.45 2.16 5.02
C LEU A 44 -8.17 2.33 6.37
N GLU A 45 -7.52 2.96 7.36
CA GLU A 45 -8.10 3.26 8.67
C GLU A 45 -9.28 4.26 8.59
N SER A 46 -9.33 5.10 7.55
CA SER A 46 -10.41 6.07 7.33
C SER A 46 -11.67 5.47 6.69
N LEU A 47 -11.59 4.23 6.19
CA LEU A 47 -12.70 3.56 5.54
C LEU A 47 -13.78 3.15 6.55
N ASN A 48 -15.05 3.25 6.13
CA ASN A 48 -16.17 2.83 6.95
C ASN A 48 -16.22 1.29 7.07
N PRO A 49 -16.04 0.69 8.26
CA PRO A 49 -16.01 -0.76 8.44
C PRO A 49 -17.35 -1.45 8.13
N ASN A 50 -18.46 -0.70 8.10
CA ASN A 50 -19.77 -1.24 7.71
C ASN A 50 -19.90 -1.42 6.18
N ARG A 51 -18.99 -0.82 5.42
CA ARG A 51 -19.00 -0.89 3.95
C ARG A 51 -17.79 -1.64 3.40
N TYR A 52 -16.67 -1.62 4.10
CA TYR A 52 -15.41 -2.16 3.61
C TYR A 52 -14.89 -3.26 4.52
N VAL A 53 -14.52 -4.40 3.93
CA VAL A 53 -13.72 -5.44 4.55
C VAL A 53 -12.29 -5.25 4.10
N VAL A 54 -11.41 -4.90 5.02
CA VAL A 54 -9.99 -4.65 4.72
C VAL A 54 -9.13 -5.80 5.22
N ILE A 55 -8.45 -6.46 4.30
CA ILE A 55 -7.44 -7.49 4.59
C ILE A 55 -6.07 -6.87 4.32
N TYR A 56 -5.32 -6.61 5.38
CA TYR A 56 -3.98 -6.04 5.29
C TYR A 56 -2.92 -7.13 5.49
N ILE A 57 -2.12 -7.32 4.46
CA ILE A 57 -1.05 -8.30 4.43
C ILE A 57 0.30 -7.56 4.44
N CYS A 58 1.02 -7.63 5.54
CA CYS A 58 2.39 -7.13 5.64
C CYS A 58 3.34 -8.32 5.57
N MET A 59 3.99 -8.49 4.43
CA MET A 59 4.62 -9.73 4.09
C MET A 59 6.13 -9.70 4.11
N THR A 60 6.64 -10.74 4.67
CA THR A 60 7.88 -11.41 4.28
C THR A 60 7.55 -12.54 3.29
N THR A 61 8.51 -13.37 2.96
CA THR A 61 8.36 -14.43 1.95
C THR A 61 7.36 -15.50 2.38
N ILE A 62 6.21 -15.61 1.71
CA ILE A 62 5.22 -16.68 1.93
C ILE A 62 5.10 -17.61 0.73
N THR A 63 4.59 -18.82 0.97
CA THR A 63 4.19 -19.76 -0.06
C THR A 63 2.75 -19.50 -0.53
N ALA A 64 2.36 -20.09 -1.66
CA ALA A 64 0.98 -20.00 -2.14
C ALA A 64 -0.03 -20.56 -1.14
N ILE A 65 0.32 -21.63 -0.42
CA ILE A 65 -0.57 -22.22 0.59
C ILE A 65 -0.71 -21.31 1.81
N ASP A 66 0.37 -20.67 2.27
CA ASP A 66 0.33 -19.72 3.38
C ASP A 66 -0.51 -18.49 3.02
N PHE A 67 -0.42 -18.03 1.77
CA PHE A 67 -1.26 -16.96 1.25
C PHE A 67 -2.75 -17.29 1.39
N TYR A 68 -3.16 -18.49 0.97
CA TYR A 68 -4.57 -18.91 1.11
C TYR A 68 -4.98 -19.07 2.57
N ARG A 69 -4.13 -19.62 3.44
CA ARG A 69 -4.41 -19.69 4.88
C ARG A 69 -4.65 -18.30 5.47
N MET A 70 -3.77 -17.34 5.17
CA MET A 70 -3.93 -15.97 5.66
C MET A 70 -5.23 -15.32 5.21
N LEU A 71 -5.63 -15.52 3.95
CA LEU A 71 -6.92 -15.00 3.46
C LEU A 71 -8.10 -15.72 4.14
N ASN A 72 -8.01 -17.06 4.29
CA ASN A 72 -9.03 -17.87 4.95
C ASN A 72 -9.26 -17.39 6.39
N ASP A 73 -8.16 -17.21 7.14
CA ASP A 73 -8.20 -16.73 8.53
C ASP A 73 -8.75 -15.30 8.61
N ALA A 74 -8.31 -14.41 7.72
CA ALA A 74 -8.77 -13.02 7.69
C ALA A 74 -10.27 -12.88 7.35
N LEU A 75 -10.81 -13.82 6.59
CA LEU A 75 -12.23 -13.89 6.26
C LEU A 75 -13.06 -14.72 7.28
N GLY A 76 -12.42 -15.31 8.31
CA GLY A 76 -13.08 -16.13 9.32
C GLY A 76 -13.69 -17.40 8.79
N LEU A 77 -13.07 -18.01 7.77
CA LEU A 77 -13.56 -19.23 7.12
C LEU A 77 -13.08 -20.50 7.85
N GLU A 78 -13.75 -21.63 7.60
CA GLU A 78 -13.37 -22.88 8.21
C GLU A 78 -11.95 -23.32 7.83
N GLU A 79 -11.22 -23.80 8.83
CA GLU A 79 -9.86 -24.31 8.63
C GLU A 79 -9.87 -25.54 7.71
N THR A 80 -9.03 -25.54 6.71
CA THR A 80 -8.77 -26.67 5.84
C THR A 80 -7.32 -26.71 5.42
N THR A 81 -6.79 -27.89 5.16
CA THR A 81 -5.40 -28.08 4.71
C THR A 81 -5.28 -28.11 3.19
N LYS A 82 -6.41 -28.26 2.47
CA LYS A 82 -6.40 -28.38 1.01
C LYS A 82 -6.51 -27.03 0.35
N LYS A 83 -5.49 -26.68 -0.43
CA LYS A 83 -5.45 -25.42 -1.20
C LYS A 83 -6.72 -25.18 -2.04
N SER A 84 -7.24 -26.23 -2.70
CA SER A 84 -8.44 -26.12 -3.55
C SER A 84 -9.70 -25.80 -2.75
N GLN A 85 -9.81 -26.29 -1.52
CA GLN A 85 -10.94 -25.98 -0.65
C GLN A 85 -10.84 -24.52 -0.16
N MET A 86 -9.66 -24.09 0.30
CA MET A 86 -9.43 -22.68 0.68
C MET A 86 -9.75 -21.74 -0.47
N PHE A 87 -9.27 -22.04 -1.67
CA PHE A 87 -9.56 -21.25 -2.87
C PHE A 87 -11.06 -21.07 -3.10
N ASN A 88 -11.82 -22.19 -3.11
CA ASN A 88 -13.27 -22.15 -3.32
C ASN A 88 -13.99 -21.38 -2.21
N GLN A 89 -13.67 -21.64 -0.94
CA GLN A 89 -14.26 -20.95 0.21
C GLN A 89 -14.02 -19.43 0.12
N ILE A 90 -12.81 -19.02 -0.22
CA ILE A 90 -12.46 -17.58 -0.37
C ILE A 90 -13.24 -16.96 -1.53
N GLN A 91 -13.31 -17.63 -2.69
CA GLN A 91 -14.08 -17.12 -3.83
C GLN A 91 -15.56 -16.97 -3.50
N GLU A 92 -16.17 -17.98 -2.87
CA GLU A 92 -17.57 -17.94 -2.45
C GLU A 92 -17.83 -16.80 -1.47
N GLU A 93 -16.94 -16.61 -0.49
CA GLU A 93 -17.08 -15.55 0.50
C GLU A 93 -16.89 -14.15 -0.10
N LEU A 94 -15.91 -13.95 -0.98
CA LEU A 94 -15.75 -12.67 -1.70
C LEU A 94 -17.00 -12.32 -2.50
N LYS A 95 -17.59 -13.32 -3.17
CA LYS A 95 -18.83 -13.17 -3.92
C LYS A 95 -20.01 -12.84 -2.99
N ARG A 96 -20.14 -13.54 -1.86
CA ARG A 96 -21.18 -13.34 -0.85
C ARG A 96 -21.11 -11.93 -0.26
N LEU A 97 -19.92 -11.52 0.20
CA LEU A 97 -19.70 -10.18 0.77
C LEU A 97 -20.09 -9.08 -0.21
N THR A 98 -19.69 -9.21 -1.46
CA THR A 98 -19.91 -8.17 -2.47
C THR A 98 -21.33 -8.15 -3.03
N SER A 99 -21.90 -9.32 -3.33
CA SER A 99 -23.21 -9.42 -4.00
C SER A 99 -24.39 -9.36 -3.04
N GLU A 100 -24.29 -10.03 -1.88
CA GLU A 100 -25.37 -10.13 -0.92
C GLU A 100 -25.28 -9.05 0.14
N ASN A 101 -24.12 -8.90 0.78
CA ASN A 101 -23.92 -7.95 1.87
C ASN A 101 -23.62 -6.52 1.38
N LYS A 102 -23.39 -6.32 0.07
CA LYS A 102 -23.00 -5.04 -0.55
C LYS A 102 -21.75 -4.41 0.09
N MET A 103 -20.88 -5.26 0.62
CA MET A 103 -19.59 -4.84 1.17
C MET A 103 -18.53 -4.86 0.08
N GLU A 104 -17.56 -3.97 0.18
CA GLU A 104 -16.42 -3.92 -0.72
C GLU A 104 -15.20 -4.52 -0.03
N VAL A 105 -14.57 -5.52 -0.65
CA VAL A 105 -13.39 -6.18 -0.09
C VAL A 105 -12.13 -5.56 -0.67
N ILE A 106 -11.20 -5.21 0.21
CA ILE A 106 -9.90 -4.64 -0.15
C ILE A 106 -8.81 -5.55 0.42
N ILE A 107 -7.94 -6.05 -0.45
CA ILE A 107 -6.76 -6.80 -0.06
C ILE A 107 -5.55 -5.91 -0.34
N ALA A 108 -4.93 -5.41 0.72
CA ALA A 108 -3.77 -4.54 0.66
C ALA A 108 -2.52 -5.30 1.07
N VAL A 109 -1.55 -5.37 0.16
CA VAL A 109 -0.26 -6.02 0.38
C VAL A 109 0.82 -4.97 0.51
N ASP A 110 1.42 -4.88 1.69
CA ASP A 110 2.59 -4.02 1.92
C ASP A 110 3.90 -4.82 1.73
N GLU A 111 4.98 -4.12 1.43
CA GLU A 111 6.30 -4.70 1.11
C GLU A 111 6.22 -5.72 -0.06
N ALA A 112 5.44 -5.41 -1.09
CA ALA A 112 5.14 -6.29 -2.23
C ALA A 112 6.39 -6.79 -2.99
N GLN A 113 7.54 -6.12 -2.86
CA GLN A 113 8.80 -6.58 -3.48
C GLN A 113 9.27 -7.95 -2.95
N PHE A 114 8.77 -8.39 -1.79
CA PHE A 114 9.09 -9.70 -1.22
C PHE A 114 8.13 -10.81 -1.68
N LEU A 115 7.07 -10.47 -2.43
CA LEU A 115 6.16 -11.45 -2.98
C LEU A 115 6.84 -12.31 -4.04
N ARG A 116 6.67 -13.62 -3.91
CA ARG A 116 7.08 -14.58 -4.93
C ARG A 116 6.12 -14.52 -6.13
N LYS A 117 6.66 -14.74 -7.34
CA LYS A 117 5.87 -14.78 -8.58
C LYS A 117 4.71 -15.80 -8.53
N GLU A 118 4.90 -16.89 -7.79
CA GLU A 118 3.88 -17.93 -7.60
C GLU A 118 2.66 -17.35 -6.86
N VAL A 119 2.87 -16.55 -5.82
CA VAL A 119 1.79 -15.88 -5.06
C VAL A 119 1.07 -14.84 -5.92
N LEU A 120 1.81 -14.09 -6.74
CA LEU A 120 1.19 -13.14 -7.68
C LEU A 120 0.28 -13.83 -8.70
N ARG A 121 0.63 -15.03 -9.14
CA ARG A 121 -0.25 -15.86 -9.99
C ARG A 121 -1.52 -16.30 -9.25
N GLU A 122 -1.42 -16.62 -7.95
CA GLU A 122 -2.60 -16.97 -7.16
C GLU A 122 -3.58 -15.77 -7.06
N PHE A 123 -3.07 -14.54 -6.95
CA PHE A 123 -3.95 -13.36 -7.04
C PHE A 123 -4.71 -13.29 -8.36
N ILE A 124 -4.06 -13.60 -9.50
CA ILE A 124 -4.74 -13.65 -10.81
C ILE A 124 -5.85 -14.70 -10.79
N MET A 125 -5.52 -15.91 -10.28
CA MET A 125 -6.48 -17.01 -10.20
C MET A 125 -7.67 -16.64 -9.31
N LEU A 126 -7.38 -15.99 -8.17
CA LEU A 126 -8.40 -15.55 -7.22
C LEU A 126 -9.33 -14.48 -7.82
N MET A 127 -8.80 -13.61 -8.70
CA MET A 127 -9.57 -12.56 -9.37
C MET A 127 -10.37 -13.05 -10.60
N ASN A 128 -10.20 -14.31 -11.02
CA ASN A 128 -10.93 -14.87 -12.14
C ASN A 128 -12.32 -15.32 -11.70
N PHE A 129 -13.27 -14.38 -11.69
CA PHE A 129 -14.67 -14.64 -11.40
C PHE A 129 -15.51 -14.55 -12.68
N ASP A 130 -16.55 -15.40 -12.79
CA ASP A 130 -17.57 -15.32 -13.81
C ASP A 130 -16.99 -15.04 -15.23
N TYR A 131 -15.95 -15.79 -15.61
CA TYR A 131 -15.22 -15.64 -16.89
C TYR A 131 -14.63 -14.21 -17.09
N ASP A 132 -14.00 -13.66 -16.05
CA ASP A 132 -13.40 -12.30 -16.04
C ASP A 132 -14.38 -11.14 -16.19
N SER A 133 -15.66 -11.36 -15.94
CA SER A 133 -16.68 -10.31 -16.13
C SER A 133 -16.92 -9.42 -14.92
N LYS A 134 -16.41 -9.78 -13.72
CA LYS A 134 -16.63 -9.04 -12.47
C LYS A 134 -15.45 -9.10 -11.55
N ASP A 135 -15.11 -7.95 -10.95
CA ASP A 135 -14.15 -7.83 -9.86
C ASP A 135 -14.90 -7.82 -8.52
N TYR A 136 -14.62 -8.80 -7.66
CA TYR A 136 -15.22 -8.91 -6.32
C TYR A 136 -14.35 -8.33 -5.21
N CYS A 137 -13.14 -7.89 -5.51
CA CYS A 137 -12.27 -7.22 -4.56
C CYS A 137 -11.36 -6.21 -5.26
N THR A 138 -10.82 -5.29 -4.45
CA THR A 138 -9.75 -4.38 -4.86
C THR A 138 -8.43 -4.93 -4.35
N LEU A 139 -7.41 -4.98 -5.21
CA LEU A 139 -6.06 -5.36 -4.82
C LEU A 139 -5.16 -4.12 -4.80
N ILE A 140 -4.46 -3.91 -3.70
CA ILE A 140 -3.51 -2.80 -3.54
C ILE A 140 -2.15 -3.38 -3.18
N PHE A 141 -1.16 -3.13 -4.03
CA PHE A 141 0.23 -3.53 -3.80
C PHE A 141 1.06 -2.29 -3.52
N VAL A 142 1.69 -2.27 -2.36
CA VAL A 142 2.59 -1.20 -1.95
C VAL A 142 3.97 -1.80 -1.72
N GLY A 143 5.01 -1.22 -2.31
CA GLY A 143 6.33 -1.79 -2.23
C GLY A 143 7.45 -0.87 -2.69
N GLN A 144 8.65 -1.45 -2.80
CA GLN A 144 9.82 -0.75 -3.33
C GLN A 144 9.92 -0.92 -4.85
N ASN A 145 10.75 -0.09 -5.48
CA ASN A 145 10.90 -0.07 -6.95
C ASN A 145 11.38 -1.41 -7.52
N GLU A 146 12.00 -2.26 -6.70
CA GLU A 146 12.41 -3.61 -7.05
C GLU A 146 11.23 -4.48 -7.50
N PHE A 147 10.02 -4.21 -7.00
CA PHE A 147 8.81 -4.92 -7.42
C PHE A 147 8.54 -4.81 -8.92
N LEU A 148 8.96 -3.70 -9.55
CA LEU A 148 8.86 -3.55 -11.01
C LEU A 148 9.62 -4.64 -11.78
N ARG A 149 10.73 -5.13 -11.24
CA ARG A 149 11.51 -6.21 -11.88
C ARG A 149 10.69 -7.49 -11.89
N THR A 150 10.02 -7.80 -10.78
CA THR A 150 9.11 -8.96 -10.70
C THR A 150 7.94 -8.82 -11.67
N LEU A 151 7.29 -7.65 -11.71
CA LEU A 151 6.16 -7.40 -12.60
C LEU A 151 6.51 -7.48 -14.09
N ARG A 152 7.77 -7.22 -14.47
CA ARG A 152 8.25 -7.32 -15.85
C ARG A 152 8.46 -8.75 -16.36
N LEU A 153 8.40 -9.74 -15.48
CA LEU A 153 8.49 -11.14 -15.89
C LEU A 153 7.40 -11.49 -16.89
N LYS A 154 7.76 -12.16 -18.00
CA LYS A 154 6.81 -12.57 -19.04
C LYS A 154 5.66 -13.40 -18.47
N SER A 155 5.93 -14.22 -17.47
CA SER A 155 4.95 -15.06 -16.80
C SER A 155 3.89 -14.28 -15.97
N LEU A 156 4.11 -12.99 -15.71
CA LEU A 156 3.20 -12.09 -15.00
C LEU A 156 2.56 -11.04 -15.92
N GLU A 157 2.69 -11.21 -17.22
CA GLU A 157 2.04 -10.33 -18.19
C GLU A 157 0.52 -10.22 -17.97
N PRO A 158 -0.23 -11.33 -17.74
CA PRO A 158 -1.66 -11.25 -17.45
C PRO A 158 -1.98 -10.42 -16.19
N PHE A 159 -1.12 -10.50 -15.15
CA PHE A 159 -1.27 -9.67 -13.96
C PHE A 159 -1.02 -8.19 -14.28
N ARG A 160 0.06 -7.89 -15.00
CA ARG A 160 0.42 -6.52 -15.38
C ARG A 160 -0.65 -5.83 -16.22
N GLN A 161 -1.30 -6.56 -17.13
CA GLN A 161 -2.39 -6.03 -17.97
C GLN A 161 -3.64 -5.66 -17.17
N ARG A 162 -3.81 -6.21 -15.97
CA ARG A 162 -4.94 -5.92 -15.07
C ARG A 162 -4.65 -4.78 -14.10
N ILE A 163 -3.43 -4.22 -14.08
CA ILE A 163 -3.10 -3.07 -13.25
C ILE A 163 -3.80 -1.84 -13.82
N ASN A 164 -4.79 -1.34 -13.09
CA ASN A 164 -5.60 -0.17 -13.49
C ASN A 164 -4.95 1.13 -13.03
N MET A 165 -4.18 1.09 -11.94
CA MET A 165 -3.56 2.25 -11.33
C MET A 165 -2.13 1.95 -10.90
N ASN A 166 -1.21 2.84 -11.26
CA ASN A 166 0.14 2.80 -10.73
C ASN A 166 0.59 4.22 -10.31
N TYR A 167 1.42 4.28 -9.31
CA TYR A 167 2.06 5.51 -8.88
C TYR A 167 3.40 5.24 -8.24
N THR A 168 4.40 6.02 -8.61
CA THR A 168 5.72 5.97 -7.99
C THR A 168 6.01 7.31 -7.33
N PHE A 169 6.35 7.27 -6.04
CA PHE A 169 6.69 8.46 -5.28
C PHE A 169 7.93 9.13 -5.84
N THR A 170 7.90 10.44 -5.90
CA THR A 170 9.01 11.27 -6.37
C THR A 170 9.89 11.77 -5.22
N GLY A 171 9.38 11.75 -4.00
CA GLY A 171 10.03 12.31 -2.81
C GLY A 171 9.68 13.78 -2.60
N PHE A 172 10.12 14.32 -1.45
CA PHE A 172 9.93 15.73 -1.15
C PHE A 172 10.83 16.58 -2.05
N ASN A 173 10.30 17.69 -2.51
CA ASN A 173 11.12 18.80 -3.00
C ASN A 173 11.62 19.64 -1.82
N GLU A 174 12.47 20.63 -2.08
CA GLU A 174 13.10 21.45 -1.04
C GLU A 174 12.07 22.25 -0.22
N GLU A 175 11.03 22.77 -0.86
CA GLU A 175 9.95 23.49 -0.21
C GLU A 175 9.14 22.55 0.71
N GLU A 176 8.87 21.34 0.27
CA GLU A 176 8.20 20.32 1.10
C GLU A 176 9.05 19.92 2.31
N VAL A 177 10.38 19.84 2.17
CA VAL A 177 11.29 19.61 3.31
C VAL A 177 11.14 20.72 4.35
N LYS A 178 11.18 21.98 3.92
CA LYS A 178 10.99 23.13 4.81
C LYS A 178 9.63 23.06 5.52
N ASN A 179 8.55 22.88 4.77
CA ASN A 179 7.20 22.81 5.31
C ASN A 179 7.03 21.63 6.27
N TYR A 180 7.62 20.48 5.94
CA TYR A 180 7.62 19.30 6.81
C TYR A 180 8.33 19.57 8.14
N VAL A 181 9.55 20.12 8.11
CA VAL A 181 10.34 20.46 9.30
C VAL A 181 9.58 21.43 10.21
N VAL A 182 9.04 22.50 9.63
CA VAL A 182 8.22 23.49 10.36
C VAL A 182 6.99 22.85 10.98
N SER A 183 6.29 21.97 10.25
CA SER A 183 5.15 21.24 10.77
C SER A 183 5.53 20.32 11.94
N ARG A 184 6.68 19.64 11.86
CA ARG A 184 7.18 18.77 12.94
C ARG A 184 7.56 19.58 14.19
N LEU A 185 8.25 20.72 14.03
CA LEU A 185 8.58 21.61 15.16
C LEU A 185 7.33 22.13 15.87
N LYS A 186 6.33 22.57 15.09
CA LYS A 186 5.03 23.00 15.63
C LYS A 186 4.33 21.87 16.41
N SER A 187 4.39 20.64 15.93
CA SER A 187 3.71 19.49 16.57
C SER A 187 4.28 19.14 17.94
N VAL A 188 5.49 19.59 18.27
CA VAL A 188 6.16 19.42 19.57
C VAL A 188 6.31 20.75 20.34
N ASN A 189 5.55 21.78 19.96
CA ASN A 189 5.58 23.12 20.56
C ASN A 189 6.96 23.79 20.53
N CYS A 190 7.81 23.46 19.54
CA CYS A 190 9.07 24.14 19.29
C CYS A 190 8.88 25.37 18.39
N ARG A 191 9.82 26.31 18.51
CA ARG A 191 9.86 27.49 17.64
C ARG A 191 10.06 27.05 16.18
N SER A 192 9.24 27.59 15.29
CA SER A 192 9.29 27.24 13.85
C SER A 192 10.48 27.85 13.11
N ASP A 193 11.13 28.86 13.71
CA ASP A 193 12.29 29.58 13.19
C ASP A 193 13.65 29.04 13.69
N LEU A 194 13.66 27.82 14.22
CA LEU A 194 14.85 27.22 14.82
C LEU A 194 15.95 26.93 13.78
N PHE A 195 15.56 26.61 12.55
CA PHE A 195 16.46 26.35 11.43
C PHE A 195 16.55 27.56 10.51
N LYS A 196 17.77 27.94 10.13
CA LYS A 196 18.03 28.96 9.11
C LYS A 196 17.70 28.41 7.72
N GLU A 197 17.46 29.30 6.76
CA GLU A 197 17.09 28.92 5.38
C GLU A 197 18.11 27.97 4.73
N GLU A 198 19.39 28.21 4.93
CA GLU A 198 20.49 27.38 4.41
C GLU A 198 20.45 25.93 4.94
N CYS A 199 19.90 25.71 6.15
CA CYS A 199 19.77 24.37 6.74
C CYS A 199 18.78 23.51 5.94
N TYR A 200 17.73 24.08 5.38
CA TYR A 200 16.75 23.32 4.62
C TYR A 200 17.34 22.73 3.33
N HIS A 201 18.17 23.48 2.63
CA HIS A 201 18.92 23.01 1.47
C HIS A 201 19.84 21.83 1.84
N THR A 202 20.54 21.95 2.95
CA THR A 202 21.42 20.87 3.46
C THR A 202 20.60 19.62 3.84
N LEU A 203 19.49 19.79 4.56
CA LEU A 203 18.59 18.68 4.92
C LEU A 203 18.02 18.00 3.68
N TYR A 204 17.61 18.76 2.67
CA TYR A 204 17.13 18.23 1.39
C TYR A 204 18.20 17.39 0.69
N SER A 205 19.44 17.89 0.61
CA SER A 205 20.54 17.18 -0.03
C SER A 205 20.92 15.87 0.71
N LEU A 206 20.88 15.87 2.05
CA LEU A 206 21.29 14.75 2.86
C LEU A 206 20.21 13.68 3.06
N MET A 207 18.92 14.03 2.95
CA MET A 207 17.84 13.09 3.19
C MET A 207 17.71 11.98 2.13
N ASN A 208 18.31 12.17 0.97
CA ASN A 208 18.26 11.22 -0.15
C ASN A 208 16.84 10.67 -0.39
N THR A 209 15.86 11.57 -0.53
CA THR A 209 14.42 11.32 -0.69
C THR A 209 13.72 10.59 0.48
N SER A 210 14.45 10.18 1.51
CA SER A 210 13.91 9.42 2.65
C SER A 210 13.46 10.32 3.79
N VAL A 211 12.16 10.37 4.06
CA VAL A 211 11.58 11.07 5.23
C VAL A 211 12.07 10.48 6.54
N ARG A 212 12.42 9.19 6.56
CA ARG A 212 13.03 8.55 7.74
C ARG A 212 14.40 9.14 8.04
N ILE A 213 15.25 9.35 7.02
CA ILE A 213 16.56 9.99 7.16
C ILE A 213 16.38 11.45 7.57
N LEU A 214 15.44 12.16 6.97
CA LEU A 214 15.13 13.54 7.35
C LEU A 214 14.78 13.65 8.83
N ASN A 215 13.93 12.77 9.36
CA ASN A 215 13.62 12.75 10.79
C ASN A 215 14.84 12.48 11.68
N LEU A 216 15.74 11.59 11.26
CA LEU A 216 17.00 11.35 11.98
C LEU A 216 17.91 12.56 11.99
N LEU A 217 18.02 13.29 10.86
CA LEU A 217 18.81 14.51 10.76
C LEU A 217 18.25 15.62 11.65
N ILE A 218 16.93 15.84 11.62
CA ILE A 218 16.25 16.81 12.49
C ILE A 218 16.53 16.48 13.95
N ASN A 219 16.31 15.24 14.39
CA ASN A 219 16.53 14.83 15.77
C ASN A 219 17.98 15.05 16.21
N LYS A 220 18.97 14.71 15.37
CA LYS A 220 20.39 14.93 15.67
C LYS A 220 20.78 16.40 15.72
N SER A 221 20.08 17.26 15.00
CA SER A 221 20.35 18.72 14.98
C SER A 221 19.75 19.45 16.19
N LEU A 222 18.89 18.78 16.96
CA LEU A 222 18.20 19.34 18.13
C LEU A 222 18.86 18.90 19.47
N ILE A 223 19.85 18.02 19.43
CA ILE A 223 20.65 17.56 20.57
C ILE A 223 21.95 18.36 20.66
#